data_879b7172889ff5448da23b05411683fc
#
_entry.id   879b7172889ff5448da23b05411683fc
#
_cell.length_a   1.000
_cell.length_b   1.000
_cell.length_c   1.000
_cell.angle_alpha   90.00
_cell.angle_beta   90.00
_cell.angle_gamma   90.00
#
_symmetry.space_group_name_H-M   'P 1'
#
loop_
_entity.id
_entity.type
_entity.pdbx_description
1 polymer ?
#
loop_
_entity_poly.entity_id
_entity_poly.type
_entity_poly.pdbx_seq_one_letter_code
_entity_poly.pdbx_strand_id
1 'polypeptide(L)'
;MKEVYLKIKGRVQGVGFRRWAEKQANALGGISGWVRNCDDRSVEILMRGEMQKIEQMILKCYKGPLCARVDEIKLLPSVTNYFLPQIVDGVFERI
;
A
#
# COMPACT_ATOMS: atom_id res chain seq x y z
N MET A 1 -11.67 11.26 6.78
CA MET A 1 -10.50 10.53 6.28
C MET A 1 -10.67 9.05 6.49
N LYS A 2 -10.12 8.26 5.58
CA LYS A 2 -10.19 6.79 5.66
C LYS A 2 -8.79 6.23 5.83
N GLU A 3 -8.66 5.22 6.67
CA GLU A 3 -7.42 4.45 6.82
C GLU A 3 -7.68 3.01 6.42
N VAL A 4 -6.78 2.43 5.62
CA VAL A 4 -6.89 1.04 5.19
C VAL A 4 -5.55 0.35 5.34
N TYR A 5 -5.61 -0.94 5.65
CA TYR A 5 -4.45 -1.80 5.75
C TYR A 5 -4.64 -2.95 4.76
N LEU A 6 -3.76 -3.02 3.76
CA LEU A 6 -3.87 -3.98 2.67
C LEU A 6 -2.76 -5.00 2.74
N LYS A 7 -3.11 -6.26 2.46
CA LYS A 7 -2.12 -7.30 2.20
C LYS A 7 -2.28 -7.76 0.75
N ILE A 8 -1.22 -7.57 -0.03
CA ILE A 8 -1.22 -7.84 -1.47
C ILE A 8 -0.41 -9.10 -1.72
N LYS A 9 -1.07 -10.10 -2.29
CA LYS A 9 -0.47 -11.41 -2.57
C LYS A 9 -0.33 -11.63 -4.06
N GLY A 10 0.70 -12.39 -4.44
CA GLY A 10 0.99 -12.73 -5.80
C GLY A 10 2.47 -12.57 -6.08
N ARG A 11 2.81 -12.31 -7.34
CA ARG A 11 4.18 -11.99 -7.71
C ARG A 11 4.39 -10.49 -7.53
N VAL A 12 4.72 -10.09 -6.31
CA VAL A 12 4.76 -8.68 -5.91
C VAL A 12 6.08 -8.25 -5.28
N GLN A 13 6.99 -9.19 -5.01
CA GLN A 13 8.35 -8.87 -4.56
C GLN A 13 9.35 -9.11 -5.67
N GLY A 14 10.42 -8.32 -5.70
CA GLY A 14 11.44 -8.42 -6.74
C GLY A 14 11.00 -7.86 -8.09
N VAL A 15 9.90 -7.13 -8.13
CA VAL A 15 9.33 -6.56 -9.36
C VAL A 15 9.18 -5.03 -9.29
N GLY A 16 9.74 -4.42 -8.24
CA GLY A 16 9.66 -2.97 -8.06
C GLY A 16 8.33 -2.47 -7.52
N PHE A 17 7.55 -3.33 -6.86
CA PHE A 17 6.21 -2.98 -6.38
C PHE A 17 6.25 -1.83 -5.38
N ARG A 18 7.17 -1.87 -4.40
CA ARG A 18 7.24 -0.81 -3.37
C ARG A 18 7.55 0.55 -3.99
N ARG A 19 8.51 0.60 -4.91
CA ARG A 19 8.87 1.85 -5.60
C ARG A 19 7.70 2.36 -6.44
N TRP A 20 7.05 1.45 -7.14
CA TRP A 20 5.87 1.78 -7.95
C TRP A 20 4.75 2.34 -7.07
N ALA A 21 4.45 1.68 -5.94
CA ALA A 21 3.40 2.12 -5.02
C ALA A 21 3.69 3.50 -4.44
N GLU A 22 4.94 3.74 -4.04
CA GLU A 22 5.36 5.05 -3.55
C GLU A 22 5.13 6.14 -4.61
N LYS A 23 5.52 5.87 -5.84
CA LYS A 23 5.30 6.82 -6.94
C LYS A 23 3.82 7.08 -7.19
N GLN A 24 3.01 6.03 -7.19
CA GLN A 24 1.57 6.17 -7.44
C GLN A 24 0.89 6.97 -6.34
N ALA A 25 1.19 6.67 -5.08
CA ALA A 25 0.61 7.39 -3.95
C ALA A 25 1.00 8.88 -3.98
N ASN A 26 2.25 9.16 -4.25
CA ASN A 26 2.74 10.53 -4.30
C ASN A 26 2.16 11.29 -5.50
N ALA A 27 1.95 10.61 -6.63
CA ALA A 27 1.33 11.24 -7.80
C ALA A 27 -0.15 11.56 -7.56
N LEU A 28 -0.87 10.69 -6.85
CA LEU A 28 -2.26 10.98 -6.46
C LEU A 28 -2.33 12.14 -5.48
N GLY A 29 -1.37 12.24 -4.59
CA GLY A 29 -1.34 13.25 -3.54
C GLY A 29 -2.37 12.97 -2.44
N GLY A 30 -2.14 13.54 -1.26
CA GLY A 30 -3.08 13.43 -0.16
C GLY A 30 -3.14 12.07 0.51
N ILE A 31 -2.20 11.18 0.24
CA ILE A 31 -2.11 9.87 0.87
C ILE A 31 -0.89 9.82 1.78
N SER A 32 -1.12 9.49 3.03
CA SER A 32 -0.06 9.27 4.01
C SER A 32 0.01 7.78 4.32
N GLY A 33 1.21 7.25 4.53
CA GLY A 33 1.34 5.84 4.87
C GLY A 33 2.67 5.25 4.45
N TRP A 34 2.67 3.92 4.30
CA TRP A 34 3.88 3.21 3.91
C TRP A 34 3.55 1.91 3.16
N VAL A 35 4.56 1.41 2.49
CA VAL A 35 4.53 0.11 1.81
C VAL A 35 5.77 -0.67 2.22
N ARG A 36 5.59 -1.97 2.50
CA ARG A 36 6.69 -2.85 2.89
C ARG A 36 6.54 -4.25 2.34
N ASN A 37 7.67 -4.95 2.19
CA ASN A 37 7.69 -6.38 1.92
C ASN A 37 7.50 -7.15 3.22
N CYS A 38 6.83 -8.28 3.14
CA CYS A 38 6.65 -9.19 4.28
C CYS A 38 7.39 -10.50 4.04
N ASP A 39 7.64 -11.25 5.13
CA ASP A 39 8.38 -12.51 5.06
C ASP A 39 7.65 -13.59 4.26
N ASP A 40 6.33 -13.52 4.17
CA ASP A 40 5.51 -14.46 3.40
C ASP A 40 5.44 -14.11 1.92
N ARG A 41 6.31 -13.23 1.45
CA ARG A 41 6.39 -12.74 0.06
C ARG A 41 5.25 -11.82 -0.35
N SER A 42 4.38 -11.46 0.55
CA SER A 42 3.36 -10.45 0.29
C SER A 42 3.94 -9.03 0.44
N VAL A 43 3.15 -8.06 -0.01
CA VAL A 43 3.43 -6.65 0.22
C VAL A 43 2.28 -6.10 1.06
N GLU A 44 2.59 -5.29 2.04
CA GLU A 44 1.58 -4.61 2.86
C GLU A 44 1.64 -3.11 2.63
N ILE A 45 0.46 -2.50 2.62
CA ILE A 45 0.31 -1.05 2.53
C ILE A 45 -0.62 -0.60 3.64
N LEU A 46 -0.14 0.33 4.45
CA LEU A 46 -0.99 1.06 5.39
C LEU A 46 -1.10 2.48 4.86
N MET A 47 -2.31 2.96 4.64
CA MET A 47 -2.48 4.30 4.09
C MET A 47 -3.72 4.99 4.64
N ARG A 48 -3.65 6.32 4.69
CA ARG A 48 -4.68 7.18 5.20
C ARG A 48 -4.84 8.39 4.26
N GLY A 49 -6.08 8.76 3.99
CA GLY A 49 -6.37 9.90 3.14
C GLY A 49 -7.87 10.02 2.85
N GLU A 50 -8.21 10.89 1.93
CA GLU A 50 -9.60 10.99 1.47
C GLU A 50 -10.04 9.70 0.80
N MET A 51 -11.31 9.34 1.00
CA MET A 51 -11.85 8.09 0.49
C MET A 51 -11.60 7.91 -1.01
N GLN A 52 -11.80 8.97 -1.81
CA GLN A 52 -11.61 8.89 -3.25
C GLN A 52 -10.17 8.55 -3.62
N LYS A 53 -9.21 9.14 -2.93
CA LYS A 53 -7.79 8.89 -3.18
C LYS A 53 -7.41 7.47 -2.77
N ILE A 54 -7.91 7.01 -1.64
CA ILE A 54 -7.68 5.65 -1.16
C ILE A 54 -8.24 4.63 -2.15
N GLU A 55 -9.47 4.84 -2.63
CA GLU A 55 -10.09 3.94 -3.61
C GLU A 55 -9.30 3.89 -4.91
N GLN A 56 -8.83 5.04 -5.40
CA GLN A 56 -8.01 5.10 -6.60
C GLN A 56 -6.71 4.32 -6.41
N MET A 57 -6.09 4.44 -5.24
CA MET A 57 -4.85 3.72 -4.95
C MET A 57 -5.08 2.22 -4.89
N ILE A 58 -6.19 1.79 -4.28
CA ILE A 58 -6.54 0.36 -4.23
C ILE A 58 -6.72 -0.20 -5.65
N LEU A 59 -7.45 0.51 -6.51
CA LEU A 59 -7.65 0.09 -7.89
C LEU A 59 -6.32 -0.03 -8.63
N LYS A 60 -5.40 0.90 -8.43
CA LYS A 60 -4.07 0.82 -9.02
C LYS A 60 -3.31 -0.40 -8.53
N CYS A 61 -3.45 -0.74 -7.25
CA CYS A 61 -2.76 -1.90 -6.66
C CYS A 61 -3.22 -3.23 -7.26
N TYR A 62 -4.47 -3.34 -7.69
CA TYR A 62 -4.93 -4.54 -8.38
C TYR A 62 -4.19 -4.78 -9.68
N LYS A 63 -3.77 -3.74 -10.35
CA LYS A 63 -2.98 -3.82 -11.57
C LYS A 63 -1.51 -4.03 -11.26
N GLY A 64 -0.97 -3.22 -10.35
CA GLY A 64 0.44 -3.25 -10.00
C GLY A 64 1.35 -2.75 -11.12
N PRO A 65 2.68 -2.81 -10.90
CA PRO A 65 3.64 -2.49 -11.95
C PRO A 65 3.68 -3.58 -13.02
N LEU A 66 4.34 -3.29 -14.13
CA LEU A 66 4.32 -4.11 -15.34
C LEU A 66 4.68 -5.58 -15.10
N CYS A 67 5.69 -5.83 -14.26
CA CYS A 67 6.17 -7.19 -14.02
C CYS A 67 5.49 -7.88 -12.84
N ALA A 68 4.53 -7.23 -12.20
CA ALA A 68 3.82 -7.80 -11.08
C ALA A 68 2.61 -8.61 -11.54
N ARG A 69 2.24 -9.57 -10.70
CA ARG A 69 0.97 -10.28 -10.83
C ARG A 69 0.30 -10.25 -9.47
N VAL A 70 -0.82 -9.54 -9.39
CA VAL A 70 -1.58 -9.44 -8.16
C VAL A 70 -2.67 -10.51 -8.19
N ASP A 71 -2.56 -11.48 -7.28
CA ASP A 71 -3.53 -12.57 -7.19
C ASP A 71 -4.67 -12.22 -6.24
N GLU A 72 -4.37 -11.51 -5.16
CA GLU A 72 -5.35 -11.22 -4.13
C GLU A 72 -4.93 -9.97 -3.36
N ILE A 73 -5.92 -9.16 -2.99
CA ILE A 73 -5.73 -8.06 -2.04
C ILE A 73 -6.70 -8.28 -0.89
N LYS A 74 -6.17 -8.44 0.31
CA LYS A 74 -6.97 -8.56 1.53
C LYS A 74 -6.99 -7.23 2.26
N LEU A 75 -8.18 -6.82 2.68
CA LEU A 75 -8.34 -5.73 3.63
C LEU A 75 -8.17 -6.30 5.03
N LEU A 76 -7.14 -5.84 5.72
CA LEU A 76 -6.91 -6.24 7.10
C LEU A 76 -7.58 -5.24 8.04
N PRO A 77 -7.91 -5.66 9.27
CA PRO A 77 -8.46 -4.73 10.24
C PRO A 77 -7.49 -3.56 10.45
N SER A 78 -8.04 -2.36 10.32
CA SER A 78 -7.30 -1.13 10.60
C SER A 78 -7.23 -0.98 12.12
N VAL A 79 -6.40 -1.78 12.75
CA VAL A 79 -6.24 -1.73 14.19
C VAL A 79 -5.02 -0.87 14.48
N THR A 80 -5.14 -0.01 15.46
CA THR A 80 -4.01 0.64 16.06
C THR A 80 -3.15 -0.46 16.66
N ASN A 81 -2.21 -0.96 15.87
CA ASN A 81 -1.31 -2.00 16.30
C ASN A 81 0.02 -1.36 16.66
N TYR A 82 0.40 -1.46 17.92
CA TYR A 82 1.67 -0.90 18.40
C TYR A 82 2.89 -1.48 17.70
N PHE A 83 2.74 -2.61 17.03
CA PHE A 83 3.84 -3.26 16.31
C PHE A 83 3.96 -2.82 14.85
N LEU A 84 3.01 -2.06 14.34
CA LEU A 84 3.11 -1.53 12.98
C LEU A 84 3.81 -0.18 13.01
N PRO A 85 4.64 0.11 11.99
CA PRO A 85 5.20 1.44 11.83
C PRO A 85 4.07 2.46 11.75
N GLN A 86 4.26 3.60 12.37
CA GLN A 86 3.26 4.65 12.36
C GLN A 86 3.26 5.40 11.05
N ILE A 87 2.09 5.88 10.67
CA ILE A 87 1.96 6.76 9.52
C ILE A 87 2.49 8.14 9.92
N VAL A 88 3.35 8.69 9.07
CA VAL A 88 3.79 10.08 9.20
C VAL A 88 2.89 10.92 8.30
N ASP A 89 2.17 11.85 8.89
CA ASP A 89 1.20 12.66 8.17
C ASP A 89 1.86 13.41 7.01
N GLY A 90 1.25 13.35 5.84
CA GLY A 90 1.77 13.99 4.63
C GLY A 90 2.88 13.21 3.92
N VAL A 91 3.26 12.04 4.42
CA VAL A 91 4.35 11.25 3.84
C VAL A 91 3.84 9.85 3.45
N PHE A 92 4.15 9.44 2.23
CA PHE A 92 4.02 8.03 1.82
C PHE A 92 5.41 7.52 1.44
N GLU A 93 5.86 6.47 2.10
CA GLU A 93 7.24 6.01 1.99
C GLU A 93 7.36 4.50 1.87
N ARG A 94 8.49 4.06 1.33
CA ARG A 94 8.90 2.66 1.35
C ARG A 94 9.63 2.37 2.65
N ILE A 95 9.33 1.26 3.24
CA ILE A 95 10.05 0.82 4.44
C ILE A 95 10.48 -0.65 4.33
#